data_ab0a74adce39a26298b03ebc1a6633ad
#
_entry.id   ab0a74adce39a26298b03ebc1a6633ad
#
_cell.length_a   1.000
_cell.length_b   1.000
_cell.length_c   1.000
_cell.angle_alpha   90.00
_cell.angle_beta   90.00
_cell.angle_gamma   90.00
#
_symmetry.space_group_name_H-M   'P 1'
#
loop_
_entity.id
_entity.type
_entity.pdbx_description
1 polymer ?
#
loop_
_entity_poly.entity_id
_entity_poly.type
_entity_poly.pdbx_seq_one_letter_code
_entity_poly.pdbx_strand_id
1 'polypeptide(L)'
;MAYPDKNEMPDLSRRAFINGQTVAFEPNDTILEAARRAGIFIPTLCELAALNHRPGTCRVCLVEVELSQGGREIVTSCETKIEPGMRIRTRTAEVRRRQKMQVELLMADHDENCSSCKRHGKCGLQDAALWTGADRLGLSGRYKPIRKLDMSAPAMRFDGGKCIRCLRCIEVCRQVQGVSALCLTGTGTKAEIGFTGAVNWGSSDRCIECGQCSLVCPTGAISV
;
A
#
# COMPACT_ATOMS: atom_id res chain seq x y z
N MET A 1 14.58 19.13 40.03
CA MET A 1 13.75 18.12 39.35
C MET A 1 12.32 18.58 39.48
N ALA A 2 11.76 19.12 38.42
CA ALA A 2 10.35 19.54 38.36
C ALA A 2 9.48 18.30 38.13
N TYR A 3 8.52 18.05 39.02
CA TYR A 3 7.48 17.04 38.80
C TYR A 3 6.63 17.46 37.61
N PRO A 4 6.30 16.54 36.70
CA PRO A 4 5.36 16.85 35.61
C PRO A 4 3.99 17.20 36.22
N ASP A 5 3.39 18.26 35.70
CA ASP A 5 2.12 18.83 36.14
C ASP A 5 1.01 17.77 36.03
N LYS A 6 0.34 17.45 37.14
CA LYS A 6 -0.67 16.39 37.27
C LYS A 6 -2.02 16.75 36.59
N ASN A 7 -2.09 17.79 35.80
CA ASN A 7 -3.35 18.34 35.26
C ASN A 7 -3.53 18.29 33.74
N GLU A 8 -2.69 17.60 33.01
CA GLU A 8 -3.07 17.18 31.64
C GLU A 8 -3.85 15.86 31.72
N MET A 9 -5.12 15.96 32.08
CA MET A 9 -6.05 14.89 31.77
C MET A 9 -6.05 14.73 30.24
N PRO A 10 -5.66 13.57 29.71
CA PRO A 10 -5.59 13.37 28.27
C PRO A 10 -6.97 13.63 27.68
N ASP A 11 -7.03 14.49 26.69
CA ASP A 11 -8.25 14.91 26.00
C ASP A 11 -9.06 13.67 25.55
N LEU A 12 -10.14 13.36 26.28
CA LEU A 12 -11.02 12.23 26.03
C LEU A 12 -11.78 12.38 24.69
N SER A 13 -11.81 13.61 24.14
CA SER A 13 -12.50 13.91 22.89
C SER A 13 -11.82 13.28 21.67
N ARG A 14 -10.55 12.83 21.79
CA ARG A 14 -9.78 12.24 20.68
C ARG A 14 -9.33 10.82 20.98
N ARG A 15 -10.27 9.99 21.42
CA ARG A 15 -10.02 8.57 21.68
C ARG A 15 -10.95 7.69 20.86
N ALA A 16 -10.38 6.63 20.31
CA ALA A 16 -11.09 5.54 19.65
C ALA A 16 -10.63 4.21 20.26
N PHE A 17 -11.26 3.13 19.83
CA PHE A 17 -10.97 1.78 20.34
C PHE A 17 -10.52 0.91 19.16
N ILE A 18 -9.28 0.42 19.19
CA ILE A 18 -8.79 -0.53 18.20
C ILE A 18 -8.53 -1.87 18.91
N ASN A 19 -9.23 -2.92 18.53
CA ASN A 19 -9.19 -4.26 19.17
C ASN A 19 -9.44 -4.21 20.70
N GLY A 20 -10.27 -3.27 21.16
CA GLY A 20 -10.56 -3.07 22.57
C GLY A 20 -9.55 -2.19 23.32
N GLN A 21 -8.41 -1.85 22.72
CA GLN A 21 -7.44 -0.92 23.27
C GLN A 21 -7.86 0.52 22.99
N THR A 22 -7.82 1.39 24.00
CA THR A 22 -8.03 2.83 23.80
C THR A 22 -6.82 3.45 23.10
N VAL A 23 -7.06 4.14 22.01
CA VAL A 23 -6.03 4.75 21.15
C VAL A 23 -6.31 6.25 21.05
N ALA A 24 -5.32 7.06 21.36
CA ALA A 24 -5.36 8.50 21.08
C ALA A 24 -5.01 8.75 19.61
N PHE A 25 -5.61 9.78 19.01
CA PHE A 25 -5.36 10.15 17.63
C PHE A 25 -5.29 11.67 17.46
N GLU A 26 -4.63 12.11 16.40
CA GLU A 26 -4.52 13.52 16.04
C GLU A 26 -5.62 13.92 15.05
N PRO A 27 -5.94 15.23 14.95
CA PRO A 27 -6.88 15.72 13.95
C PRO A 27 -6.49 15.27 12.54
N ASN A 28 -7.46 14.77 11.80
CA ASN A 28 -7.29 14.27 10.43
C ASN A 28 -6.50 12.96 10.28
N ASP A 29 -6.08 12.31 11.37
CA ASP A 29 -5.51 10.97 11.29
C ASP A 29 -6.46 10.01 10.56
N THR A 30 -5.87 9.08 9.84
CA THR A 30 -6.55 7.87 9.39
C THR A 30 -6.50 6.79 10.47
N ILE A 31 -7.37 5.80 10.35
CA ILE A 31 -7.34 4.62 11.21
C ILE A 31 -5.94 3.96 11.18
N LEU A 32 -5.31 3.90 10.01
CA LEU A 32 -3.98 3.31 9.86
C LEU A 32 -2.90 4.09 10.61
N GLU A 33 -2.94 5.42 10.58
CA GLU A 33 -1.97 6.27 11.30
C GLU A 33 -2.11 6.15 12.79
N ALA A 34 -3.34 6.20 13.30
CA ALA A 34 -3.61 6.03 14.72
C ALA A 34 -3.20 4.62 15.20
N ALA A 35 -3.51 3.57 14.42
CA ALA A 35 -3.10 2.19 14.73
C ALA A 35 -1.57 2.06 14.78
N ARG A 36 -0.86 2.61 13.79
CA ARG A 36 0.61 2.58 13.73
C ARG A 36 1.23 3.28 14.92
N ARG A 37 0.72 4.43 15.34
CA ARG A 37 1.17 5.18 16.53
C ARG A 37 0.95 4.38 17.82
N ALA A 38 -0.13 3.62 17.88
CA ALA A 38 -0.44 2.73 19.01
C ALA A 38 0.28 1.37 18.95
N GLY A 39 1.18 1.14 17.98
CA GLY A 39 1.88 -0.12 17.81
C GLY A 39 1.01 -1.27 17.28
N ILE A 40 -0.18 -0.96 16.75
CA ILE A 40 -1.09 -1.95 16.18
C ILE A 40 -0.79 -2.11 14.69
N PHE A 41 -0.35 -3.30 14.32
CA PHE A 41 -0.02 -3.58 12.92
C PHE A 41 -1.28 -3.83 12.06
N ILE A 42 -1.35 -3.12 10.95
CA ILE A 42 -2.31 -3.33 9.86
C ILE A 42 -1.49 -3.45 8.56
N PRO A 43 -1.63 -4.54 7.79
CA PRO A 43 -0.86 -4.72 6.56
C PRO A 43 -1.26 -3.69 5.50
N THR A 44 -0.27 -3.18 4.76
CA THR A 44 -0.49 -2.22 3.66
C THR A 44 0.56 -2.39 2.57
N LEU A 45 0.21 -2.12 1.31
CA LEU A 45 1.11 -2.22 0.15
C LEU A 45 1.19 -0.94 -0.67
N CYS A 46 0.11 -0.19 -0.80
CA CYS A 46 0.09 0.99 -1.66
C CYS A 46 0.33 2.30 -0.91
N GLU A 47 0.12 2.35 0.39
CA GLU A 47 0.31 3.57 1.19
C GLU A 47 1.81 3.90 1.33
N LEU A 48 2.15 5.19 1.19
CA LEU A 48 3.48 5.74 1.44
C LEU A 48 3.33 6.97 2.35
N ALA A 49 3.43 6.75 3.66
CA ALA A 49 3.15 7.76 4.69
C ALA A 49 3.98 9.05 4.51
N ALA A 50 5.27 8.91 4.18
CA ALA A 50 6.19 10.04 4.01
C ALA A 50 5.72 11.06 2.95
N LEU A 51 4.90 10.64 1.99
CA LEU A 51 4.37 11.49 0.93
C LEU A 51 2.85 11.68 1.02
N ASN A 52 2.23 11.26 2.12
CA ASN A 52 0.77 11.28 2.27
C ASN A 52 0.03 10.57 1.11
N HIS A 53 0.69 9.58 0.49
CA HIS A 53 0.16 8.85 -0.64
C HIS A 53 -0.73 7.69 -0.18
N ARG A 54 -2.02 7.77 -0.45
CA ARG A 54 -3.05 6.82 0.01
C ARG A 54 -4.04 6.50 -1.11
N PRO A 55 -3.62 5.80 -2.18
CA PRO A 55 -4.46 5.58 -3.35
C PRO A 55 -5.57 4.53 -3.16
N GLY A 56 -5.61 3.82 -2.02
CA GLY A 56 -6.59 2.77 -1.73
C GLY A 56 -6.58 1.58 -2.69
N THR A 57 -5.60 1.49 -3.59
CA THR A 57 -5.62 0.53 -4.72
C THR A 57 -5.42 -0.92 -4.30
N CYS A 58 -4.60 -1.20 -3.28
CA CYS A 58 -4.29 -2.57 -2.89
C CYS A 58 -5.36 -3.21 -2.00
N ARG A 59 -6.10 -2.42 -1.24
CA ARG A 59 -7.14 -2.86 -0.27
C ARG A 59 -6.70 -3.94 0.71
N VAL A 60 -5.41 -4.03 1.02
CA VAL A 60 -4.88 -4.97 2.01
C VAL A 60 -5.09 -4.47 3.44
N CYS A 61 -5.23 -3.16 3.63
CA CYS A 61 -5.39 -2.51 4.93
C CYS A 61 -6.84 -2.49 5.46
N LEU A 62 -7.67 -3.45 5.06
CA LEU A 62 -9.08 -3.52 5.50
C LEU A 62 -9.19 -3.74 7.00
N VAL A 63 -10.15 -3.06 7.61
CA VAL A 63 -10.55 -3.19 9.01
C VAL A 63 -12.07 -3.17 9.13
N GLU A 64 -12.61 -3.70 10.22
CA GLU A 64 -14.03 -3.64 10.55
C GLU A 64 -14.28 -2.48 11.51
N VAL A 65 -15.27 -1.65 11.21
CA VAL A 65 -15.72 -0.54 12.04
C VAL A 65 -17.16 -0.80 12.50
N GLU A 66 -17.44 -0.59 13.78
CA GLU A 66 -18.80 -0.64 14.34
C GLU A 66 -19.49 0.72 14.07
N LEU A 67 -20.69 0.67 13.51
CA LEU A 67 -21.49 1.86 13.21
C LEU A 67 -22.31 2.29 14.43
N SER A 68 -22.50 3.60 14.61
CA SER A 68 -23.23 4.18 15.75
C SER A 68 -24.70 3.71 15.84
N GLN A 69 -25.31 3.36 14.72
CA GLN A 69 -26.69 2.88 14.63
C GLN A 69 -26.82 1.34 14.74
N GLY A 70 -25.72 0.67 15.06
CA GLY A 70 -25.61 -0.78 15.00
C GLY A 70 -25.20 -1.26 13.60
N GLY A 71 -24.62 -2.46 13.55
CA GLY A 71 -24.04 -3.00 12.32
C GLY A 71 -22.52 -2.80 12.25
N ARG A 72 -21.93 -3.30 11.18
CA ARG A 72 -20.47 -3.27 10.95
C ARG A 72 -20.18 -3.02 9.49
N GLU A 73 -19.13 -2.29 9.24
CA GLU A 73 -18.65 -2.00 7.90
C GLU A 73 -17.16 -2.37 7.76
N ILE A 74 -16.76 -2.83 6.57
CA ILE A 74 -15.37 -3.08 6.25
C ILE A 74 -14.86 -1.91 5.41
N VAL A 75 -13.87 -1.20 5.95
CA VAL A 75 -13.28 -0.02 5.34
C VAL A 75 -11.78 -0.16 5.14
N THR A 76 -11.20 0.69 4.27
CA THR A 76 -9.75 0.81 4.09
C THR A 76 -9.17 1.75 5.14
N SER A 77 -8.35 1.22 6.05
CA SER A 77 -7.82 2.01 7.16
C SER A 77 -6.89 3.16 6.73
N CYS A 78 -6.29 3.07 5.54
CA CYS A 78 -5.37 4.11 5.04
C CYS A 78 -6.09 5.38 4.53
N GLU A 79 -7.39 5.30 4.20
CA GLU A 79 -8.19 6.42 3.69
C GLU A 79 -9.25 6.87 4.69
N THR A 80 -9.75 5.95 5.52
CA THR A 80 -10.81 6.27 6.48
C THR A 80 -10.25 7.05 7.65
N LYS A 81 -10.79 8.24 7.89
CA LYS A 81 -10.47 9.06 9.05
C LYS A 81 -10.98 8.39 10.32
N ILE A 82 -10.17 8.47 11.38
CA ILE A 82 -10.59 8.01 12.69
C ILE A 82 -11.38 9.10 13.39
N GLU A 83 -12.45 8.69 14.09
CA GLU A 83 -13.36 9.60 14.79
C GLU A 83 -13.46 9.23 16.27
N PRO A 84 -13.82 10.20 17.16
CA PRO A 84 -14.02 9.93 18.57
C PRO A 84 -15.03 8.82 18.83
N GLY A 85 -14.69 7.90 19.73
CA GLY A 85 -15.56 6.78 20.11
C GLY A 85 -15.65 5.64 19.09
N MET A 86 -15.03 5.78 17.91
CA MET A 86 -15.04 4.74 16.87
C MET A 86 -14.46 3.42 17.42
N ARG A 87 -15.15 2.31 17.13
CA ARG A 87 -14.74 0.96 17.51
C ARG A 87 -14.26 0.19 16.29
N ILE A 88 -12.99 -0.19 16.29
CA ILE A 88 -12.31 -0.77 15.13
C ILE A 88 -11.76 -2.13 15.50
N ARG A 89 -11.93 -3.10 14.61
CA ARG A 89 -11.38 -4.46 14.74
C ARG A 89 -10.51 -4.78 13.53
N THR A 90 -9.27 -5.13 13.76
CA THR A 90 -8.28 -5.39 12.69
C THR A 90 -8.12 -6.87 12.36
N ARG A 91 -8.73 -7.78 13.14
CA ARG A 91 -8.48 -9.23 13.04
C ARG A 91 -9.74 -10.10 13.17
N THR A 92 -10.92 -9.59 12.79
CA THR A 92 -12.11 -10.46 12.73
C THR A 92 -11.93 -11.52 11.62
N ALA A 93 -12.70 -12.60 11.69
CA ALA A 93 -12.67 -13.65 10.65
C ALA A 93 -12.94 -13.06 9.26
N GLU A 94 -13.89 -12.12 9.18
CA GLU A 94 -14.25 -11.44 7.92
C GLU A 94 -13.12 -10.55 7.42
N VAL A 95 -12.49 -9.74 8.30
CA VAL A 95 -11.33 -8.91 7.94
C VAL A 95 -10.21 -9.79 7.38
N ARG A 96 -9.84 -10.85 8.10
CA ARG A 96 -8.77 -11.76 7.67
C ARG A 96 -9.08 -12.42 6.33
N ARG A 97 -10.32 -12.89 6.15
CA ARG A 97 -10.77 -13.49 4.89
C ARG A 97 -10.63 -12.51 3.73
N ARG A 98 -11.06 -11.27 3.91
CA ARG A 98 -10.97 -10.23 2.87
C ARG A 98 -9.54 -9.79 2.60
N GLN A 99 -8.72 -9.59 3.63
CA GLN A 99 -7.29 -9.26 3.46
C GLN A 99 -6.58 -10.37 2.68
N LYS A 100 -6.79 -11.64 3.06
CA LYS A 100 -6.25 -12.80 2.35
C LYS A 100 -6.64 -12.76 0.87
N MET A 101 -7.93 -12.62 0.57
CA MET A 101 -8.44 -12.55 -0.81
C MET A 101 -7.78 -11.41 -1.61
N GLN A 102 -7.59 -10.21 -1.02
CA GLN A 102 -6.93 -9.10 -1.72
C GLN A 102 -5.48 -9.44 -2.07
N VAL A 103 -4.74 -10.05 -1.15
CA VAL A 103 -3.35 -10.47 -1.41
C VAL A 103 -3.30 -11.55 -2.48
N GLU A 104 -4.19 -12.54 -2.42
CA GLU A 104 -4.32 -13.61 -3.42
C GLU A 104 -4.62 -13.05 -4.82
N LEU A 105 -5.52 -12.06 -4.93
CA LEU A 105 -5.79 -11.37 -6.21
C LEU A 105 -4.56 -10.64 -6.74
N LEU A 106 -3.78 -9.97 -5.86
CA LEU A 106 -2.52 -9.34 -6.26
C LEU A 106 -1.49 -10.36 -6.73
N MET A 107 -1.41 -11.53 -6.07
CA MET A 107 -0.52 -12.62 -6.45
C MET A 107 -0.94 -13.27 -7.77
N ALA A 108 -2.24 -13.42 -8.04
CA ALA A 108 -2.75 -14.01 -9.28
C ALA A 108 -2.31 -13.23 -10.54
N ASP A 109 -2.10 -11.91 -10.41
CA ASP A 109 -1.64 -11.02 -11.49
C ASP A 109 -0.12 -10.74 -11.44
N HIS A 110 0.59 -11.34 -10.49
CA HIS A 110 2.02 -11.15 -10.25
C HIS A 110 2.86 -12.29 -10.85
N ASP A 111 4.02 -11.95 -11.40
CA ASP A 111 5.01 -12.94 -11.76
C ASP A 111 5.67 -13.50 -10.50
N GLU A 112 5.36 -14.76 -10.19
CA GLU A 112 5.77 -15.42 -8.96
C GLU A 112 7.17 -16.05 -9.02
N ASN A 113 8.00 -15.68 -9.97
CA ASN A 113 9.38 -16.17 -10.04
C ASN A 113 10.24 -15.54 -8.93
N CYS A 114 9.85 -15.82 -7.68
CA CYS A 114 10.47 -15.22 -6.49
C CYS A 114 11.94 -15.59 -6.33
N SER A 115 12.34 -16.80 -6.68
CA SER A 115 13.70 -17.29 -6.51
C SER A 115 14.74 -16.50 -7.32
N SER A 116 14.36 -15.94 -8.47
CA SER A 116 15.20 -15.08 -9.29
C SER A 116 14.92 -13.59 -9.12
N CYS A 117 14.00 -13.21 -8.23
CA CYS A 117 13.62 -11.82 -8.03
C CYS A 117 14.63 -11.08 -7.15
N LYS A 118 15.09 -9.89 -7.59
CA LYS A 118 15.98 -9.02 -6.81
C LYS A 118 15.41 -8.59 -5.44
N ARG A 119 14.08 -8.69 -5.26
CA ARG A 119 13.38 -8.36 -4.01
C ARG A 119 13.09 -9.58 -3.14
N HIS A 120 13.57 -10.76 -3.49
CA HIS A 120 13.37 -11.96 -2.66
C HIS A 120 13.82 -11.71 -1.21
N GLY A 121 12.97 -12.06 -0.23
CA GLY A 121 13.21 -11.83 1.20
C GLY A 121 13.10 -10.35 1.66
N LYS A 122 12.80 -9.40 0.75
CA LYS A 122 12.58 -7.97 1.06
C LYS A 122 11.39 -7.42 0.27
N CYS A 123 10.39 -8.25 0.03
CA CYS A 123 9.24 -7.95 -0.81
C CYS A 123 7.99 -7.76 0.04
N GLY A 124 7.39 -6.55 -0.01
CA GLY A 124 6.17 -6.28 0.74
C GLY A 124 5.00 -7.18 0.38
N LEU A 125 4.93 -7.71 -0.86
CA LEU A 125 3.90 -8.67 -1.24
C LEU A 125 4.12 -10.04 -0.58
N GLN A 126 5.38 -10.51 -0.45
CA GLN A 126 5.71 -11.72 0.30
C GLN A 126 5.35 -11.55 1.79
N ASP A 127 5.68 -10.40 2.38
CA ASP A 127 5.35 -10.11 3.78
C ASP A 127 3.84 -10.09 4.00
N ALA A 128 3.09 -9.49 3.08
CA ALA A 128 1.63 -9.48 3.13
C ALA A 128 1.03 -10.89 2.97
N ALA A 129 1.60 -11.71 2.10
CA ALA A 129 1.16 -13.09 1.91
C ALA A 129 1.39 -13.93 3.18
N LEU A 130 2.57 -13.83 3.79
CA LEU A 130 2.88 -14.48 5.07
C LEU A 130 1.93 -14.04 6.19
N TRP A 131 1.69 -12.73 6.29
CA TRP A 131 0.80 -12.18 7.32
C TRP A 131 -0.65 -12.63 7.19
N THR A 132 -1.17 -12.66 5.96
CA THR A 132 -2.58 -13.00 5.69
C THR A 132 -2.81 -14.48 5.54
N GLY A 133 -1.77 -15.30 5.45
CA GLY A 133 -1.84 -16.71 5.09
C GLY A 133 -2.38 -16.88 3.66
N ALA A 134 -2.04 -15.94 2.77
CA ALA A 134 -2.41 -16.04 1.37
C ALA A 134 -1.57 -17.11 0.68
N ASP A 135 -2.25 -18.05 0.08
CA ASP A 135 -1.66 -19.08 -0.76
C ASP A 135 -1.88 -18.75 -2.23
N ARG A 136 -1.15 -19.45 -3.10
CA ARG A 136 -1.46 -19.42 -4.53
C ARG A 136 -2.89 -19.91 -4.72
N LEU A 137 -3.78 -19.01 -5.03
CA LEU A 137 -5.09 -19.40 -5.48
C LEU A 137 -4.93 -20.18 -6.79
N GLY A 138 -5.66 -21.24 -6.92
CA GLY A 138 -5.95 -21.88 -8.21
C GLY A 138 -6.68 -20.94 -9.20
N LEU A 139 -6.69 -19.65 -8.93
CA LEU A 139 -7.06 -18.54 -9.82
C LEU A 139 -5.94 -18.20 -10.81
N SER A 140 -5.05 -19.13 -11.13
CA SER A 140 -4.18 -18.98 -12.29
C SER A 140 -5.10 -18.82 -13.51
N GLY A 141 -5.50 -17.58 -13.74
CA GLY A 141 -6.35 -17.20 -14.85
C GLY A 141 -5.72 -17.73 -16.12
N ARG A 142 -6.53 -18.25 -17.02
CA ARG A 142 -6.14 -18.68 -18.38
C ARG A 142 -5.48 -17.53 -19.17
N TYR A 143 -5.43 -16.32 -18.62
CA TYR A 143 -4.90 -15.13 -19.27
C TYR A 143 -4.03 -14.35 -18.26
N LYS A 144 -2.72 -14.60 -18.30
CA LYS A 144 -1.74 -13.63 -17.77
C LYS A 144 -1.46 -12.65 -18.91
N PRO A 145 -1.81 -11.36 -18.80
CA PRO A 145 -1.42 -10.38 -19.79
C PRO A 145 0.11 -10.40 -19.91
N ILE A 146 0.62 -10.48 -21.14
CA ILE A 146 2.06 -10.35 -21.39
C ILE A 146 2.43 -8.94 -20.99
N ARG A 147 3.00 -8.80 -19.80
CA ARG A 147 3.44 -7.49 -19.29
C ARG A 147 4.86 -7.23 -19.76
N LYS A 148 5.08 -6.04 -20.28
CA LYS A 148 6.36 -5.62 -20.82
C LYS A 148 7.45 -5.61 -19.75
N LEU A 149 8.56 -6.27 -20.06
CA LEU A 149 9.85 -5.98 -19.43
C LEU A 149 10.49 -4.84 -20.22
N ASP A 150 10.69 -3.69 -19.58
CA ASP A 150 11.37 -2.54 -20.16
C ASP A 150 12.80 -2.46 -19.58
N MET A 151 13.78 -2.60 -20.46
CA MET A 151 15.21 -2.52 -20.20
C MET A 151 15.88 -1.47 -21.09
N SER A 152 15.10 -0.54 -21.64
CA SER A 152 15.58 0.46 -22.59
C SER A 152 16.44 1.57 -21.96
N ALA A 153 16.27 1.83 -20.65
CA ALA A 153 17.08 2.81 -19.92
C ALA A 153 18.42 2.20 -19.48
N PRO A 154 19.52 2.99 -19.44
CA PRO A 154 20.85 2.51 -19.05
C PRO A 154 20.91 1.90 -17.65
N ALA A 155 20.33 2.56 -16.64
CA ALA A 155 20.41 2.16 -15.24
C ALA A 155 19.11 1.60 -14.67
N MET A 156 17.98 1.77 -15.34
CA MET A 156 16.67 1.45 -14.79
C MET A 156 15.98 0.30 -15.55
N ARG A 157 15.28 -0.54 -14.83
CA ARG A 157 14.49 -1.65 -15.41
C ARG A 157 13.08 -1.65 -14.83
N PHE A 158 12.09 -1.87 -15.69
CA PHE A 158 10.70 -2.03 -15.29
C PHE A 158 10.14 -3.38 -15.75
N ASP A 159 9.70 -4.17 -14.79
CA ASP A 159 9.03 -5.45 -15.02
C ASP A 159 7.54 -5.30 -14.66
N GLY A 160 6.71 -5.10 -15.68
CA GLY A 160 5.28 -4.95 -15.52
C GLY A 160 4.59 -6.18 -14.91
N GLY A 161 5.19 -7.37 -15.07
CA GLY A 161 4.69 -8.62 -14.47
C GLY A 161 4.79 -8.65 -12.94
N LYS A 162 5.67 -7.82 -12.36
CA LYS A 162 5.83 -7.68 -10.91
C LYS A 162 5.13 -6.45 -10.33
N CYS A 163 4.45 -5.67 -11.15
CA CYS A 163 3.81 -4.43 -10.74
C CYS A 163 2.43 -4.69 -10.14
N ILE A 164 2.22 -4.29 -8.89
CA ILE A 164 0.92 -4.34 -8.20
C ILE A 164 0.12 -3.04 -8.32
N ARG A 165 0.53 -2.12 -9.17
CA ARG A 165 -0.15 -0.84 -9.43
C ARG A 165 -0.41 0.00 -8.16
N CYS A 166 0.55 0.02 -7.25
CA CYS A 166 0.47 0.78 -5.99
C CYS A 166 0.70 2.29 -6.18
N LEU A 167 1.15 2.74 -7.33
CA LEU A 167 1.40 4.12 -7.75
C LEU A 167 2.48 4.86 -6.94
N ARG A 168 3.18 4.22 -5.99
CA ARG A 168 4.24 4.87 -5.19
C ARG A 168 5.34 5.47 -6.05
N CYS A 169 5.71 4.80 -7.15
CA CYS A 169 6.75 5.27 -8.08
C CYS A 169 6.35 6.56 -8.79
N ILE A 170 5.08 6.71 -9.17
CA ILE A 170 4.56 7.95 -9.76
C ILE A 170 4.63 9.06 -8.73
N GLU A 171 4.20 8.80 -7.51
CA GLU A 171 4.12 9.81 -6.46
C GLU A 171 5.50 10.32 -6.03
N VAL A 172 6.47 9.42 -5.84
CA VAL A 172 7.84 9.86 -5.51
C VAL A 172 8.49 10.63 -6.66
N CYS A 173 8.23 10.24 -7.91
CA CYS A 173 8.73 10.93 -9.08
C CYS A 173 8.14 12.35 -9.20
N ARG A 174 6.87 12.51 -8.83
CA ARG A 174 6.16 13.79 -8.86
C ARG A 174 6.52 14.68 -7.68
N GLN A 175 6.46 14.16 -6.44
CA GLN A 175 6.61 15.00 -5.23
C GLN A 175 8.06 15.22 -4.83
N VAL A 176 8.92 14.20 -4.96
CA VAL A 176 10.31 14.29 -4.48
C VAL A 176 11.23 14.81 -5.56
N GLN A 177 11.11 14.30 -6.79
CA GLN A 177 11.97 14.72 -7.89
C GLN A 177 11.39 15.85 -8.72
N GLY A 178 10.07 16.06 -8.70
CA GLY A 178 9.42 17.10 -9.47
C GLY A 178 9.36 16.88 -10.99
N VAL A 179 9.93 15.76 -11.49
CA VAL A 179 10.06 15.54 -12.95
C VAL A 179 8.86 14.85 -13.59
N SER A 180 8.03 14.15 -12.80
CA SER A 180 6.81 13.48 -13.27
C SER A 180 7.02 12.63 -14.54
N ALA A 181 8.12 11.88 -14.58
CA ALA A 181 8.45 11.02 -15.72
C ALA A 181 7.54 9.78 -15.81
N LEU A 182 6.96 9.33 -14.68
CA LEU A 182 6.09 8.17 -14.61
C LEU A 182 4.62 8.60 -14.52
N CYS A 183 3.75 7.85 -15.20
CA CYS A 183 2.29 8.08 -15.18
C CYS A 183 1.55 6.74 -15.16
N LEU A 184 0.24 6.79 -14.89
CA LEU A 184 -0.66 5.65 -15.08
C LEU A 184 -1.24 5.74 -16.51
N THR A 185 -1.11 4.66 -17.26
CA THR A 185 -1.68 4.53 -18.61
C THR A 185 -2.70 3.40 -18.65
N GLY A 186 -3.59 3.42 -19.64
CA GLY A 186 -4.64 2.42 -19.79
C GLY A 186 -5.73 2.53 -18.70
N THR A 187 -6.71 1.63 -18.77
CA THR A 187 -7.85 1.57 -17.84
C THR A 187 -8.19 0.13 -17.47
N GLY A 188 -8.77 -0.08 -16.30
CA GLY A 188 -9.20 -1.39 -15.83
C GLY A 188 -8.05 -2.39 -15.76
N THR A 189 -8.23 -3.56 -16.38
CA THR A 189 -7.21 -4.62 -16.41
C THR A 189 -5.98 -4.28 -17.27
N LYS A 190 -6.10 -3.26 -18.14
CA LYS A 190 -5.00 -2.76 -18.97
C LYS A 190 -4.25 -1.60 -18.32
N ALA A 191 -4.61 -1.20 -17.08
CA ALA A 191 -3.92 -0.14 -16.36
C ALA A 191 -2.48 -0.59 -16.03
N GLU A 192 -1.50 0.23 -16.41
CA GLU A 192 -0.07 -0.03 -16.19
C GLU A 192 0.71 1.26 -15.93
N ILE A 193 1.90 1.12 -15.38
CA ILE A 193 2.82 2.24 -15.26
C ILE A 193 3.44 2.51 -16.63
N GLY A 194 3.29 3.73 -17.08
CA GLY A 194 3.85 4.22 -18.34
C GLY A 194 4.76 5.42 -18.12
N PHE A 195 5.18 6.04 -19.22
CA PHE A 195 6.12 7.14 -19.24
C PHE A 195 5.46 8.37 -19.86
N THR A 196 5.55 9.50 -19.19
CA THR A 196 4.95 10.76 -19.65
C THR A 196 5.62 11.22 -20.93
N GLY A 197 4.86 11.23 -22.04
CA GLY A 197 5.37 11.66 -23.36
C GLY A 197 6.34 10.68 -24.02
N ALA A 198 6.47 9.43 -23.51
CA ALA A 198 7.41 8.46 -24.06
C ALA A 198 6.79 7.06 -24.15
N VAL A 199 7.31 6.22 -25.04
CA VAL A 199 6.82 4.84 -25.25
C VAL A 199 7.52 3.81 -24.37
N ASN A 200 8.70 4.13 -23.87
CA ASN A 200 9.50 3.30 -22.95
C ASN A 200 10.41 4.17 -22.09
N TRP A 201 11.14 3.56 -21.16
CA TRP A 201 12.00 4.31 -20.23
C TRP A 201 13.15 5.03 -20.92
N GLY A 202 13.85 4.36 -21.84
CA GLY A 202 15.00 4.92 -22.53
C GLY A 202 14.66 6.07 -23.50
N SER A 203 13.39 6.21 -23.88
CA SER A 203 12.93 7.35 -24.71
C SER A 203 12.36 8.51 -23.88
N SER A 204 12.37 8.41 -22.55
CA SER A 204 11.86 9.47 -21.69
C SER A 204 12.90 10.57 -21.48
N ASP A 205 12.61 11.76 -21.98
CA ASP A 205 13.41 12.98 -21.77
C ASP A 205 13.26 13.59 -20.37
N ARG A 206 12.25 13.12 -19.61
CA ARG A 206 11.99 13.60 -18.26
C ARG A 206 12.72 12.79 -17.19
N CYS A 207 13.04 11.52 -17.46
CA CYS A 207 13.66 10.66 -16.46
C CYS A 207 15.14 11.00 -16.27
N ILE A 208 15.52 11.35 -15.04
CA ILE A 208 16.91 11.63 -14.65
C ILE A 208 17.60 10.43 -14.01
N GLU A 209 17.02 9.24 -14.08
CA GLU A 209 17.52 7.97 -13.55
C GLU A 209 17.95 8.01 -12.07
N CYS A 210 17.27 8.82 -11.24
CA CYS A 210 17.60 9.03 -9.82
C CYS A 210 17.35 7.81 -8.92
N GLY A 211 16.68 6.75 -9.38
CA GLY A 211 16.44 5.51 -8.64
C GLY A 211 15.37 5.56 -7.54
N GLN A 212 14.80 6.73 -7.21
CA GLN A 212 13.84 6.89 -6.11
C GLN A 212 12.60 5.98 -6.25
N CYS A 213 12.13 5.77 -7.48
CA CYS A 213 11.01 4.88 -7.78
C CYS A 213 11.32 3.41 -7.45
N SER A 214 12.57 2.97 -7.58
CA SER A 214 13.01 1.64 -7.16
C SER A 214 13.00 1.49 -5.63
N LEU A 215 13.42 2.52 -4.89
CA LEU A 215 13.45 2.48 -3.42
C LEU A 215 12.06 2.31 -2.81
N VAL A 216 11.05 2.98 -3.38
CA VAL A 216 9.67 2.93 -2.85
C VAL A 216 8.84 1.78 -3.43
N CYS A 217 9.34 1.05 -4.42
CA CYS A 217 8.61 -0.08 -5.00
C CYS A 217 8.49 -1.22 -3.98
N PRO A 218 7.27 -1.65 -3.59
CA PRO A 218 7.10 -2.71 -2.59
C PRO A 218 7.39 -4.11 -3.13
N THR A 219 7.47 -4.24 -4.46
CA THR A 219 7.76 -5.49 -5.18
C THR A 219 9.03 -5.34 -6.01
N GLY A 220 9.39 -6.21 -6.83
CA GLY A 220 10.56 -6.09 -7.71
C GLY A 220 10.26 -5.49 -9.09
N ALA A 221 9.16 -4.73 -9.23
CA ALA A 221 8.74 -4.21 -10.52
C ALA A 221 9.69 -3.15 -11.09
N ILE A 222 10.29 -2.32 -10.22
CA ILE A 222 11.31 -1.34 -10.62
C ILE A 222 12.60 -1.69 -9.91
N SER A 223 13.69 -1.74 -10.67
CA SER A 223 15.04 -2.01 -10.16
C SER A 223 16.10 -1.20 -10.89
N VAL A 224 17.20 -0.95 -10.21
CA VAL A 224 18.45 -0.39 -10.74
C VAL A 224 19.39 -1.53 -11.08
#